data_7db9b8f33736dcf7c6559a1aa79a8db8
#
_entry.id   7db9b8f33736dcf7c6559a1aa79a8db8
#
_cell.length_a   1.000
_cell.length_b   1.000
_cell.length_c   1.000
_cell.angle_alpha   90.00
_cell.angle_beta   90.00
_cell.angle_gamma   90.00
#
_symmetry.space_group_name_H-M   'P 1'
#
loop_
_entity.id
_entity.type
_entity.pdbx_description
1 polymer ?
#
loop_
_entity_poly.entity_id
_entity_poly.type
_entity_poly.pdbx_seq_one_letter_code
_entity_poly.pdbx_strand_id
1 'polypeptide(L)'
;MSRMIFLALLVLLLLGACQSQVDLSQPPEIRYGEDVCTKCGMIISEARYAAAFYTVQGEARRFDDIGGLFIYHAENQEDVAQFWVHDYETEEWIKADQAFYVTSDQLHTPMGFGLIAFSEQDRAQRLASKSNTMVMSFDEILMSFVDGSAEHEHFDS
;
A
#
# COMPACT_ATOMS: atom_id res chain seq x y z
N MET A 1 -47.35 -6.92 29.37
CA MET A 1 -46.86 -6.71 28.00
C MET A 1 -45.77 -5.64 27.93
N SER A 2 -45.88 -4.49 28.60
CA SER A 2 -44.89 -3.39 28.56
C SER A 2 -43.47 -3.77 29.07
N ARG A 3 -43.36 -4.54 30.17
CA ARG A 3 -42.06 -4.98 30.74
C ARG A 3 -41.29 -5.95 29.87
N MET A 4 -41.97 -6.80 29.13
CA MET A 4 -41.33 -7.75 28.19
C MET A 4 -40.78 -7.04 26.93
N ILE A 5 -41.51 -5.99 26.47
CA ILE A 5 -41.07 -5.18 25.32
C ILE A 5 -39.81 -4.36 25.69
N PHE A 6 -39.74 -3.81 26.91
CA PHE A 6 -38.56 -3.10 27.40
C PHE A 6 -37.33 -4.03 27.54
N LEU A 7 -37.51 -5.24 28.04
CA LEU A 7 -36.41 -6.21 28.12
C LEU A 7 -35.91 -6.65 26.72
N ALA A 8 -36.83 -6.87 25.78
CA ALA A 8 -36.46 -7.21 24.40
C ALA A 8 -35.72 -6.07 23.70
N LEU A 9 -36.13 -4.82 23.94
CA LEU A 9 -35.44 -3.64 23.37
C LEU A 9 -34.05 -3.45 23.97
N LEU A 10 -33.86 -3.71 25.27
CA LEU A 10 -32.57 -3.64 25.96
C LEU A 10 -31.58 -4.69 25.46
N VAL A 11 -32.06 -5.92 25.19
CA VAL A 11 -31.24 -7.01 24.64
C VAL A 11 -30.82 -6.71 23.19
N LEU A 12 -31.68 -6.07 22.39
CA LEU A 12 -31.35 -5.67 21.02
C LEU A 12 -30.26 -4.60 20.96
N LEU A 13 -30.22 -3.70 21.94
CA LEU A 13 -29.18 -2.65 22.06
C LEU A 13 -27.81 -3.19 22.45
N LEU A 14 -27.73 -4.36 23.12
CA LEU A 14 -26.48 -4.98 23.54
C LEU A 14 -25.79 -5.82 22.45
N LEU A 15 -26.49 -6.16 21.38
CA LEU A 15 -25.97 -6.96 20.26
C LEU A 15 -25.21 -6.14 19.19
N GLY A 16 -25.23 -4.80 19.31
CA GLY A 16 -24.61 -3.89 18.31
C GLY A 16 -23.15 -3.52 18.55
N ALA A 17 -22.47 -4.02 19.60
CA ALA A 17 -21.22 -3.45 20.09
C ALA A 17 -19.94 -4.25 19.78
N CYS A 18 -19.95 -5.20 18.87
CA CYS A 18 -18.73 -5.89 18.42
C CYS A 18 -18.35 -5.46 16.99
N GLN A 19 -18.08 -4.17 16.77
CA GLN A 19 -17.21 -3.78 15.68
C GLN A 19 -15.78 -3.94 16.17
N SER A 20 -15.05 -4.94 15.66
CA SER A 20 -13.60 -5.00 15.80
C SER A 20 -13.03 -3.74 15.17
N GLN A 21 -12.52 -2.82 15.98
CA GLN A 21 -11.82 -1.66 15.47
C GLN A 21 -10.55 -2.15 14.77
N VAL A 22 -10.42 -1.81 13.50
CA VAL A 22 -9.19 -2.06 12.74
C VAL A 22 -8.08 -1.22 13.36
N ASP A 23 -6.95 -1.82 13.66
CA ASP A 23 -5.77 -1.10 14.12
C ASP A 23 -5.06 -0.46 12.92
N LEU A 24 -5.34 0.82 12.68
CA LEU A 24 -4.76 1.58 11.57
C LEU A 24 -3.25 1.84 11.73
N SER A 25 -2.67 1.51 12.89
CA SER A 25 -1.22 1.63 13.13
C SER A 25 -0.41 0.43 12.62
N GLN A 26 -1.10 -0.63 12.18
CA GLN A 26 -0.52 -1.84 11.59
C GLN A 26 -0.85 -1.91 10.10
N PRO A 27 0.00 -2.56 9.27
CA PRO A 27 -0.32 -2.77 7.87
C PRO A 27 -1.54 -3.69 7.69
N PRO A 28 -2.32 -3.53 6.61
CA PRO A 28 -3.30 -4.52 6.22
C PRO A 28 -2.64 -5.89 6.02
N GLU A 29 -3.23 -6.95 6.56
CA GLU A 29 -2.78 -8.30 6.25
C GLU A 29 -2.95 -8.61 4.76
N ILE A 30 -1.92 -9.19 4.12
CA ILE A 30 -1.97 -9.72 2.76
C ILE A 30 -1.75 -11.23 2.80
N ARG A 31 -2.70 -11.98 2.27
CA ARG A 31 -2.57 -13.43 2.07
C ARG A 31 -1.99 -13.67 0.68
N TYR A 32 -0.67 -13.85 0.62
CA TYR A 32 0.04 -14.06 -0.64
C TYR A 32 -0.44 -15.34 -1.34
N GLY A 33 -0.68 -15.24 -2.64
CA GLY A 33 -1.25 -16.32 -3.45
C GLY A 33 -2.78 -16.42 -3.41
N GLU A 34 -3.47 -15.61 -2.57
CA GLU A 34 -4.93 -15.63 -2.41
C GLU A 34 -5.56 -14.24 -2.63
N ASP A 35 -5.01 -13.20 -1.99
CA ASP A 35 -5.57 -11.85 -2.08
C ASP A 35 -5.32 -11.22 -3.46
N VAL A 36 -6.26 -10.39 -3.87
CA VAL A 36 -6.29 -9.76 -5.19
C VAL A 36 -5.89 -8.29 -5.08
N CYS A 37 -5.05 -7.84 -6.00
CA CYS A 37 -4.64 -6.45 -6.12
C CYS A 37 -5.82 -5.53 -6.42
N THR A 38 -5.97 -4.48 -5.62
CA THR A 38 -7.06 -3.51 -5.74
C THR A 38 -7.03 -2.75 -7.08
N LYS A 39 -5.84 -2.50 -7.65
CA LYS A 39 -5.67 -1.74 -8.90
C LYS A 39 -5.86 -2.61 -10.14
N CYS A 40 -5.12 -3.73 -10.24
CA CYS A 40 -5.03 -4.50 -11.49
C CYS A 40 -5.85 -5.81 -11.49
N GLY A 41 -6.35 -6.26 -10.33
CA GLY A 41 -7.14 -7.48 -10.20
C GLY A 41 -6.32 -8.78 -10.26
N MET A 42 -4.99 -8.73 -10.29
CA MET A 42 -4.12 -9.91 -10.24
C MET A 42 -3.93 -10.40 -8.80
N ILE A 43 -3.53 -11.67 -8.65
CA ILE A 43 -3.19 -12.24 -7.35
C ILE A 43 -1.87 -11.66 -6.86
N ILE A 44 -1.84 -11.21 -5.61
CA ILE A 44 -0.63 -10.70 -4.96
C ILE A 44 0.22 -11.90 -4.54
N SER A 45 1.38 -12.10 -5.14
CA SER A 45 2.22 -13.29 -4.92
C SER A 45 3.58 -13.01 -4.30
N GLU A 46 4.12 -11.79 -4.46
CA GLU A 46 5.48 -11.45 -4.03
C GLU A 46 5.48 -10.31 -3.02
N ALA A 47 5.88 -10.60 -1.78
CA ALA A 47 5.87 -9.63 -0.70
C ALA A 47 6.73 -8.39 -0.99
N ARG A 48 7.93 -8.58 -1.56
CA ARG A 48 8.90 -7.50 -1.82
C ARG A 48 8.40 -6.35 -2.69
N TYR A 49 7.36 -6.57 -3.48
CA TYR A 49 6.75 -5.56 -4.34
C TYR A 49 5.40 -5.08 -3.81
N ALA A 50 4.83 -5.82 -2.86
CA ALA A 50 3.50 -5.55 -2.37
C ALA A 50 3.45 -4.29 -1.50
N ALA A 51 2.30 -3.62 -1.57
CA ALA A 51 2.00 -2.44 -0.80
C ALA A 51 0.54 -2.46 -0.33
N ALA A 52 0.23 -1.67 0.69
CA ALA A 52 -1.12 -1.59 1.19
C ALA A 52 -1.38 -0.28 1.92
N PHE A 53 -2.65 0.07 2.10
CA PHE A 53 -3.06 1.11 3.04
C PHE A 53 -4.44 0.81 3.64
N TYR A 54 -4.72 1.46 4.75
CA TYR A 54 -6.07 1.64 5.24
C TYR A 54 -6.56 3.04 4.92
N THR A 55 -7.81 3.14 4.46
CA THR A 55 -8.51 4.42 4.46
C THR A 55 -8.77 4.88 5.91
N VAL A 56 -9.06 6.15 6.12
CA VAL A 56 -9.44 6.66 7.46
C VAL A 56 -10.73 6.02 8.00
N GLN A 57 -11.52 5.39 7.14
CA GLN A 57 -12.71 4.61 7.50
C GLN A 57 -12.39 3.16 7.89
N GLY A 58 -11.11 2.73 7.75
CA GLY A 58 -10.66 1.38 8.10
C GLY A 58 -10.81 0.35 6.99
N GLU A 59 -11.04 0.77 5.74
CA GLU A 59 -11.07 -0.13 4.59
C GLU A 59 -9.66 -0.42 4.10
N ALA A 60 -9.32 -1.69 3.92
CA ALA A 60 -8.01 -2.10 3.40
C ALA A 60 -7.95 -2.02 1.87
N ARG A 61 -6.84 -1.50 1.35
CA ARG A 61 -6.44 -1.57 -0.06
C ARG A 61 -5.12 -2.30 -0.15
N ARG A 62 -5.00 -3.26 -1.05
CA ARG A 62 -3.84 -4.14 -1.22
C ARG A 62 -3.38 -4.12 -2.67
N PHE A 63 -2.08 -4.11 -2.88
CA PHE A 63 -1.46 -3.97 -4.20
C PHE A 63 -0.31 -4.96 -4.35
N ASP A 64 -0.15 -5.49 -5.53
CA ASP A 64 0.96 -6.37 -5.91
C ASP A 64 2.22 -5.60 -6.31
N ASP A 65 2.08 -4.28 -6.53
CA ASP A 65 3.15 -3.38 -6.98
C ASP A 65 3.05 -2.04 -6.24
N ILE A 66 4.19 -1.52 -5.77
CA ILE A 66 4.25 -0.22 -5.07
C ILE A 66 3.80 0.92 -5.99
N GLY A 67 4.19 0.90 -7.28
CA GLY A 67 3.71 1.88 -8.25
C GLY A 67 2.20 1.78 -8.48
N GLY A 68 1.66 0.56 -8.45
CA GLY A 68 0.21 0.32 -8.51
C GLY A 68 -0.57 0.97 -7.36
N LEU A 69 0.01 1.04 -6.15
CA LEU A 69 -0.57 1.77 -5.02
C LEU A 69 -0.62 3.27 -5.30
N PHE A 70 0.49 3.86 -5.76
CA PHE A 70 0.57 5.32 -5.95
C PHE A 70 -0.34 5.79 -7.08
N ILE A 71 -0.39 5.07 -8.22
CA ILE A 71 -1.29 5.44 -9.31
C ILE A 71 -2.76 5.28 -8.91
N TYR A 72 -3.10 4.23 -8.15
CA TYR A 72 -4.45 4.06 -7.62
C TYR A 72 -4.84 5.23 -6.72
N HIS A 73 -3.95 5.65 -5.83
CA HIS A 73 -4.19 6.79 -4.94
C HIS A 73 -4.36 8.10 -5.73
N ALA A 74 -3.52 8.36 -6.74
CA ALA A 74 -3.62 9.54 -7.59
C ALA A 74 -4.98 9.62 -8.33
N GLU A 75 -5.49 8.47 -8.80
CA GLU A 75 -6.77 8.39 -9.51
C GLU A 75 -7.99 8.53 -8.59
N ASN A 76 -7.94 7.92 -7.39
CA ASN A 76 -9.12 7.77 -6.52
C ASN A 76 -9.17 8.80 -5.38
N GLN A 77 -8.04 9.36 -4.97
CA GLN A 77 -7.90 10.39 -3.93
C GLN A 77 -8.61 10.02 -2.61
N GLU A 78 -8.58 8.74 -2.25
CA GLU A 78 -9.12 8.26 -0.98
C GLU A 78 -8.35 8.89 0.21
N ASP A 79 -9.05 9.19 1.30
CA ASP A 79 -8.41 9.64 2.55
C ASP A 79 -7.68 8.48 3.21
N VAL A 80 -6.35 8.50 3.19
CA VAL A 80 -5.47 7.43 3.67
C VAL A 80 -5.02 7.70 5.10
N ALA A 81 -5.16 6.70 5.97
CA ALA A 81 -4.66 6.75 7.34
C ALA A 81 -3.14 6.55 7.41
N GLN A 82 -2.62 5.55 6.71
CA GLN A 82 -1.19 5.25 6.62
C GLN A 82 -0.91 4.38 5.39
N PHE A 83 0.09 4.74 4.62
CA PHE A 83 0.64 3.91 3.54
C PHE A 83 1.73 2.97 4.07
N TRP A 84 1.75 1.74 3.54
CA TRP A 84 2.70 0.69 3.87
C TRP A 84 3.29 0.09 2.62
N VAL A 85 4.59 -0.15 2.63
CA VAL A 85 5.34 -0.82 1.57
C VAL A 85 6.23 -1.90 2.18
N HIS A 86 6.71 -2.85 1.38
CA HIS A 86 7.70 -3.82 1.84
C HIS A 86 9.13 -3.35 1.52
N ASP A 87 10.05 -3.68 2.43
CA ASP A 87 11.48 -3.62 2.13
C ASP A 87 11.82 -4.68 1.08
N TYR A 88 12.44 -4.27 -0.01
CA TYR A 88 12.74 -5.15 -1.14
C TYR A 88 13.62 -6.36 -0.80
N GLU A 89 14.55 -6.20 0.14
CA GLU A 89 15.50 -7.26 0.52
C GLU A 89 15.01 -8.12 1.70
N THR A 90 14.39 -7.49 2.70
CA THR A 90 13.95 -8.20 3.93
C THR A 90 12.51 -8.67 3.88
N GLU A 91 11.72 -8.14 2.96
CA GLU A 91 10.27 -8.35 2.85
C GLU A 91 9.49 -7.96 4.11
N GLU A 92 10.06 -7.08 4.94
CA GLU A 92 9.42 -6.54 6.12
C GLU A 92 8.59 -5.30 5.79
N TRP A 93 7.49 -5.08 6.52
CA TRP A 93 6.68 -3.89 6.35
C TRP A 93 7.38 -2.63 6.83
N ILE A 94 7.31 -1.56 6.03
CA ILE A 94 7.80 -0.23 6.33
C ILE A 94 6.65 0.76 6.18
N LYS A 95 6.57 1.76 7.06
CA LYS A 95 5.74 2.93 6.78
C LYS A 95 6.30 3.65 5.55
N ALA A 96 5.45 3.91 4.58
CA ALA A 96 5.89 4.44 3.29
C ALA A 96 6.61 5.79 3.39
N ASP A 97 6.23 6.64 4.35
CA ASP A 97 6.86 7.92 4.64
C ASP A 97 8.26 7.80 5.27
N GLN A 98 8.67 6.59 5.69
CA GLN A 98 9.99 6.29 6.24
C GLN A 98 10.88 5.49 5.29
N ALA A 99 10.36 5.13 4.12
CA ALA A 99 11.07 4.33 3.14
C ALA A 99 11.91 5.19 2.18
N PHE A 100 12.93 4.57 1.61
CA PHE A 100 13.79 5.10 0.55
C PHE A 100 13.48 4.36 -0.74
N TYR A 101 13.13 5.08 -1.80
CA TYR A 101 12.64 4.50 -3.04
C TYR A 101 13.70 4.54 -4.14
N VAL A 102 13.69 3.52 -4.98
CA VAL A 102 14.52 3.43 -6.18
C VAL A 102 13.66 2.96 -7.34
N THR A 103 13.74 3.64 -8.48
CA THR A 103 13.16 3.19 -9.74
C THR A 103 14.26 2.70 -10.68
N SER A 104 13.98 1.66 -11.47
CA SER A 104 14.90 1.20 -12.50
C SER A 104 14.18 0.35 -13.54
N ASP A 105 14.46 0.58 -14.81
CA ASP A 105 13.96 -0.22 -15.96
C ASP A 105 14.46 -1.68 -15.92
N GLN A 106 15.51 -1.95 -15.14
CA GLN A 106 16.06 -3.29 -14.97
C GLN A 106 15.28 -4.12 -13.93
N LEU A 107 14.40 -3.48 -13.17
CA LEU A 107 13.57 -4.13 -12.16
C LEU A 107 12.23 -4.53 -12.78
N HIS A 108 11.97 -5.83 -12.79
CA HIS A 108 10.70 -6.37 -13.27
C HIS A 108 9.76 -6.52 -12.07
N THR A 109 8.90 -5.54 -11.89
CA THR A 109 7.83 -5.57 -10.87
C THR A 109 6.51 -6.03 -11.50
N PRO A 110 5.52 -6.51 -10.73
CA PRO A 110 4.31 -7.11 -11.27
C PRO A 110 3.52 -6.24 -12.26
N MET A 111 3.48 -4.94 -12.06
CA MET A 111 2.83 -3.99 -12.99
C MET A 111 3.82 -3.22 -13.87
N GLY A 112 5.12 -3.50 -13.75
CA GLY A 112 6.15 -2.92 -14.60
C GLY A 112 6.64 -1.53 -14.18
N PHE A 113 6.24 -0.99 -13.04
CA PHE A 113 6.70 0.33 -12.59
C PHE A 113 8.17 0.38 -12.20
N GLY A 114 8.82 -0.79 -11.98
CA GLY A 114 10.22 -0.84 -11.60
C GLY A 114 10.54 -0.12 -10.28
N LEU A 115 9.54 0.11 -9.42
CA LEU A 115 9.63 0.85 -8.17
C LEU A 115 9.76 -0.11 -6.99
N ILE A 116 10.79 0.07 -6.17
CA ILE A 116 11.01 -0.70 -4.95
C ILE A 116 11.37 0.21 -3.79
N ALA A 117 11.23 -0.29 -2.57
CA ALA A 117 11.46 0.44 -1.34
C ALA A 117 12.48 -0.25 -0.43
N PHE A 118 13.18 0.53 0.38
CA PHE A 118 14.13 0.08 1.37
C PHE A 118 13.90 0.80 2.70
N SER A 119 14.11 0.10 3.81
CA SER A 119 14.12 0.71 5.15
C SER A 119 15.43 1.46 5.46
N GLU A 120 16.51 1.14 4.74
CA GLU A 120 17.83 1.74 4.94
C GLU A 120 18.33 2.47 3.70
N GLN A 121 18.69 3.73 3.86
CA GLN A 121 19.18 4.60 2.78
C GLN A 121 20.41 4.02 2.08
N ASP A 122 21.35 3.41 2.84
CA ASP A 122 22.57 2.85 2.25
C ASP A 122 22.30 1.70 1.30
N ARG A 123 21.24 0.90 1.54
CA ARG A 123 20.83 -0.19 0.64
C ARG A 123 20.21 0.38 -0.64
N ALA A 124 19.33 1.34 -0.51
CA ALA A 124 18.75 2.08 -1.64
C ALA A 124 19.86 2.72 -2.49
N GLN A 125 20.81 3.41 -1.87
CA GLN A 125 21.91 4.09 -2.56
C GLN A 125 22.83 3.13 -3.32
N ARG A 126 23.10 1.94 -2.77
CA ARG A 126 23.89 0.91 -3.48
C ARG A 126 23.21 0.45 -4.76
N LEU A 127 21.88 0.25 -4.72
CA LEU A 127 21.14 -0.14 -5.91
C LEU A 127 21.04 1.02 -6.92
N ALA A 128 20.68 2.20 -6.46
CA ALA A 128 20.57 3.40 -7.30
C ALA A 128 21.87 3.67 -8.06
N SER A 129 23.02 3.52 -7.40
CA SER A 129 24.34 3.69 -8.05
C SER A 129 24.62 2.63 -9.12
N LYS A 130 24.15 1.40 -8.94
CA LYS A 130 24.31 0.32 -9.94
C LYS A 130 23.41 0.51 -11.16
N SER A 131 22.21 1.04 -10.94
CA SER A 131 21.20 1.25 -11.98
C SER A 131 21.27 2.65 -12.61
N ASN A 132 22.26 3.46 -12.23
CA ASN A 132 22.45 4.84 -12.69
C ASN A 132 21.19 5.71 -12.47
N THR A 133 20.55 5.56 -11.31
CA THR A 133 19.37 6.29 -10.89
C THR A 133 19.59 6.95 -9.53
N MET A 134 18.56 7.55 -8.95
CA MET A 134 18.62 8.24 -7.67
C MET A 134 17.74 7.57 -6.63
N VAL A 135 18.05 7.81 -5.35
CA VAL A 135 17.15 7.49 -4.24
C VAL A 135 16.15 8.63 -4.10
N MET A 136 14.89 8.30 -4.00
CA MET A 136 13.78 9.23 -3.85
C MET A 136 13.10 9.04 -2.50
N SER A 137 12.56 10.13 -1.96
CA SER A 137 11.70 10.13 -0.77
C SER A 137 10.26 9.77 -1.14
N PHE A 138 9.43 9.52 -0.12
CA PHE A 138 8.00 9.30 -0.29
C PHE A 138 7.30 10.47 -1.01
N ASP A 139 7.59 11.71 -0.60
CA ASP A 139 6.96 12.90 -1.19
C ASP A 139 7.34 13.07 -2.67
N GLU A 140 8.60 12.80 -3.04
CA GLU A 140 9.05 12.86 -4.43
C GLU A 140 8.35 11.80 -5.29
N ILE A 141 8.23 10.57 -4.81
CA ILE A 141 7.49 9.51 -5.50
C ILE A 141 6.02 9.87 -5.63
N LEU A 142 5.36 10.27 -4.53
CA LEU A 142 3.95 10.62 -4.54
C LEU A 142 3.65 11.73 -5.56
N MET A 143 4.48 12.78 -5.60
CA MET A 143 4.36 13.87 -6.56
C MET A 143 4.52 13.38 -8.00
N SER A 144 5.47 12.48 -8.28
CA SER A 144 5.70 11.97 -9.64
C SER A 144 4.49 11.23 -10.22
N PHE A 145 3.71 10.54 -9.37
CA PHE A 145 2.47 9.89 -9.79
C PHE A 145 1.27 10.85 -9.88
N VAL A 146 1.25 11.90 -9.06
CA VAL A 146 0.17 12.91 -9.09
C VAL A 146 0.29 13.84 -10.30
N ASP A 147 1.49 14.24 -10.69
CA ASP A 147 1.74 15.11 -11.85
C ASP A 147 1.88 14.32 -13.18
N GLY A 148 1.81 12.99 -13.14
CA GLY A 148 1.87 12.12 -14.31
C GLY A 148 3.28 11.92 -14.88
N SER A 149 4.34 12.42 -14.23
CA SER A 149 5.71 12.25 -14.72
C SER A 149 6.17 10.78 -14.68
N ALA A 150 5.69 10.01 -13.71
CA ALA A 150 5.97 8.57 -13.59
C ALA A 150 5.31 7.70 -14.67
N GLU A 151 4.21 8.16 -15.29
CA GLU A 151 3.52 7.42 -16.35
C GLU A 151 4.21 7.54 -17.72
N HIS A 152 4.89 8.65 -17.98
CA HIS A 152 5.50 8.93 -19.29
C HIS A 152 6.79 8.14 -19.55
N GLU A 153 7.49 7.68 -18.53
CA GLU A 153 8.73 6.91 -18.71
C GLU A 153 8.49 5.45 -19.16
N HIS A 154 7.28 4.90 -18.98
CA HIS A 154 6.98 3.49 -19.27
C HIS A 154 6.36 3.21 -20.64
N PHE A 155 5.88 4.20 -21.38
CA PHE A 155 5.17 3.99 -22.65
C PHE A 155 5.99 4.26 -23.91
N ASP A 156 7.24 4.71 -23.83
CA ASP A 156 8.10 5.06 -24.98
C ASP A 156 9.23 4.06 -25.27
N SER A 157 9.04 2.76 -24.96
CA SER A 157 10.03 1.72 -25.26
C SER A 157 9.45 0.61 -26.14
#